data_60c959685d8b4ef4c59301181e26f6e1
#
_entry.id   60c959685d8b4ef4c59301181e26f6e1
#
_cell.length_a   1.000
_cell.length_b   1.000
_cell.length_c   1.000
_cell.angle_alpha   90.00
_cell.angle_beta   90.00
_cell.angle_gamma   90.00
#
_symmetry.space_group_name_H-M   'P 1'
#
loop_
_entity.id
_entity.type
_entity.pdbx_description
1 polymer ?
#
loop_
_entity_poly.entity_id
_entity_poly.type
_entity_poly.pdbx_seq_one_letter_code
_entity_poly.pdbx_strand_id
1 'polypeptide(L)'
;PDGFDIAMIKEIGKRMDKKVEIQNMEFKSLIGAMESNSINTIIAGMTKTKERQKSVDFSDSYYTSNQAIILKKDSKIKKLSQLEGKKVGVQEGTTGDIIASGEKFGEKNKVIVKTDVKRYKKGVDAVMDLKNGAIDAVVIDEKPAQEFVKNNAKKLKLVVDSAGAEYYCIAITKGNTAYKEEINKQIKAIGKKIKARPEVEKIEYQSADEAWEEYKEQYF
;
A
#
# COMPACT_ATOMS: atom_id res chain seq x y z
N PRO A 1 11.18 -9.48 6.43
CA PRO A 1 10.60 -8.41 5.61
C PRO A 1 11.59 -7.26 5.42
N ASP A 2 11.57 -6.65 4.25
CA ASP A 2 12.37 -5.49 3.89
C ASP A 2 11.51 -4.52 3.08
N GLY A 3 12.00 -3.30 2.81
CA GLY A 3 11.32 -2.27 2.04
C GLY A 3 11.02 -1.00 2.83
N PHE A 4 10.38 -0.05 2.16
CA PHE A 4 10.11 1.30 2.66
C PHE A 4 9.44 1.31 4.04
N ASP A 5 8.35 0.57 4.23
CA ASP A 5 7.60 0.52 5.48
C ASP A 5 8.45 -0.02 6.65
N ILE A 6 9.23 -1.06 6.37
CA ILE A 6 10.10 -1.68 7.39
C ILE A 6 11.22 -0.74 7.82
N ALA A 7 11.84 -0.08 6.85
CA ALA A 7 12.88 0.88 7.13
C ALA A 7 12.33 2.10 7.91
N MET A 8 11.14 2.58 7.52
CA MET A 8 10.48 3.69 8.18
C MET A 8 10.13 3.40 9.64
N ILE A 9 9.54 2.24 9.94
CA ILE A 9 9.18 1.90 11.32
C ILE A 9 10.42 1.65 12.19
N LYS A 10 11.50 1.09 11.64
CA LYS A 10 12.78 0.96 12.35
C LYS A 10 13.38 2.32 12.71
N GLU A 11 13.37 3.28 11.77
CA GLU A 11 13.85 4.64 12.04
C GLU A 11 12.98 5.34 13.09
N ILE A 12 11.66 5.21 13.01
CA ILE A 12 10.74 5.73 14.03
C ILE A 12 11.08 5.12 15.40
N GLY A 13 11.23 3.80 15.49
CA GLY A 13 11.57 3.12 16.73
C GLY A 13 12.90 3.61 17.32
N LYS A 14 13.95 3.73 16.48
CA LYS A 14 15.24 4.27 16.89
C LYS A 14 15.13 5.68 17.49
N ARG A 15 14.34 6.57 16.86
CA ARG A 15 14.15 7.95 17.35
C ARG A 15 13.36 8.02 18.64
N MET A 16 12.50 7.06 18.87
CA MET A 16 11.69 6.94 20.08
C MET A 16 12.37 6.13 21.20
N ASP A 17 13.59 5.64 20.96
CA ASP A 17 14.29 4.71 21.85
C ASP A 17 13.44 3.46 22.18
N LYS A 18 12.82 2.88 21.12
CA LYS A 18 11.96 1.70 21.19
C LYS A 18 12.49 0.58 20.31
N LYS A 19 12.52 -0.62 20.87
CA LYS A 19 12.79 -1.84 20.09
C LYS A 19 11.61 -2.12 19.17
N VAL A 20 11.90 -2.38 17.90
CA VAL A 20 10.90 -2.75 16.89
C VAL A 20 11.00 -4.23 16.61
N GLU A 21 9.92 -4.96 16.83
CA GLU A 21 9.76 -6.35 16.47
C GLU A 21 8.79 -6.48 15.31
N ILE A 22 9.27 -7.05 14.20
CA ILE A 22 8.47 -7.17 12.97
C ILE A 22 7.81 -8.55 12.93
N GLN A 23 6.47 -8.54 12.87
CA GLN A 23 5.66 -9.73 12.62
C GLN A 23 5.08 -9.66 11.21
N ASN A 24 5.34 -10.68 10.38
CA ASN A 24 4.79 -10.79 9.04
C ASN A 24 3.54 -11.67 9.06
N MET A 25 2.40 -11.12 8.65
CA MET A 25 1.12 -11.83 8.63
C MET A 25 0.27 -11.41 7.41
N GLU A 26 -0.83 -12.12 7.17
CA GLU A 26 -1.75 -11.81 6.08
C GLU A 26 -2.40 -10.45 6.31
N PHE A 27 -2.52 -9.64 5.25
CA PHE A 27 -3.03 -8.26 5.36
C PHE A 27 -4.41 -8.18 6.01
N LYS A 28 -5.31 -9.10 5.65
CA LYS A 28 -6.65 -9.19 6.23
C LYS A 28 -6.65 -9.40 7.74
N SER A 29 -5.63 -10.06 8.28
CA SER A 29 -5.56 -10.42 9.71
C SER A 29 -4.99 -9.30 10.58
N LEU A 30 -4.40 -8.24 9.99
CA LEU A 30 -3.66 -7.20 10.73
C LEU A 30 -4.50 -6.47 11.77
N ILE A 31 -5.72 -6.04 11.42
CA ILE A 31 -6.59 -5.31 12.34
C ILE A 31 -7.05 -6.21 13.48
N GLY A 32 -7.45 -7.45 13.20
CA GLY A 32 -7.83 -8.41 14.24
C GLY A 32 -6.68 -8.76 15.19
N ALA A 33 -5.44 -8.83 14.69
CA ALA A 33 -4.26 -9.00 15.52
C ALA A 33 -4.01 -7.80 16.45
N MET A 34 -4.33 -6.58 16.01
CA MET A 34 -4.25 -5.39 16.85
C MET A 34 -5.37 -5.36 17.89
N GLU A 35 -6.60 -5.70 17.51
CA GLU A 35 -7.74 -5.78 18.44
C GLU A 35 -7.51 -6.83 19.57
N SER A 36 -6.81 -7.92 19.24
CA SER A 36 -6.40 -8.95 20.22
C SER A 36 -5.11 -8.60 21.00
N ASN A 37 -4.55 -7.40 20.79
CA ASN A 37 -3.28 -6.96 21.37
C ASN A 37 -2.07 -7.84 21.03
N SER A 38 -2.14 -8.65 19.96
CA SER A 38 -1.00 -9.44 19.48
C SER A 38 0.07 -8.56 18.83
N ILE A 39 -0.35 -7.42 18.26
CA ILE A 39 0.49 -6.34 17.75
C ILE A 39 -0.06 -4.99 18.21
N ASN A 40 0.78 -3.96 18.25
CA ASN A 40 0.38 -2.61 18.66
C ASN A 40 0.50 -1.54 17.56
N THR A 41 1.07 -1.92 16.44
CA THR A 41 1.33 -0.99 15.31
C THR A 41 1.24 -1.77 14.00
N ILE A 42 0.58 -1.19 12.99
CA ILE A 42 0.56 -1.74 11.62
C ILE A 42 1.18 -0.72 10.69
N ILE A 43 2.23 -1.14 9.97
CA ILE A 43 2.77 -0.43 8.82
C ILE A 43 2.86 -1.42 7.65
N ALA A 44 1.98 -1.27 6.67
CA ALA A 44 1.78 -2.25 5.61
C ALA A 44 1.10 -1.63 4.37
N GLY A 45 1.49 -0.40 3.99
CA GLY A 45 0.78 0.34 2.93
C GLY A 45 -0.71 0.46 3.22
N MET A 46 -1.09 0.63 4.49
CA MET A 46 -2.50 0.58 4.88
C MET A 46 -3.18 1.93 4.69
N THR A 47 -4.15 1.98 3.79
CA THR A 47 -4.99 3.16 3.57
C THR A 47 -5.99 3.34 4.69
N LYS A 48 -6.10 4.57 5.20
CA LYS A 48 -7.10 4.94 6.18
C LYS A 48 -8.49 4.94 5.54
N THR A 49 -9.39 4.09 6.06
CA THR A 49 -10.81 4.05 5.65
C THR A 49 -11.73 4.29 6.85
N LYS A 50 -12.98 4.73 6.60
CA LYS A 50 -13.99 4.90 7.67
C LYS A 50 -14.26 3.58 8.42
N GLU A 51 -14.25 2.45 7.70
CA GLU A 51 -14.47 1.13 8.30
C GLU A 51 -13.31 0.76 9.24
N ARG A 52 -12.07 0.86 8.76
CA ARG A 52 -10.88 0.55 9.57
C ARG A 52 -10.76 1.46 10.79
N GLN A 53 -11.19 2.73 10.69
CA GLN A 53 -11.19 3.68 11.81
C GLN A 53 -12.14 3.30 12.96
N LYS A 54 -13.07 2.37 12.76
CA LYS A 54 -13.90 1.85 13.85
C LYS A 54 -13.06 1.05 14.85
N SER A 55 -12.09 0.30 14.36
CA SER A 55 -11.25 -0.62 15.14
C SER A 55 -9.90 -0.03 15.55
N VAL A 56 -9.30 0.84 14.74
CA VAL A 56 -7.96 1.39 14.95
C VAL A 56 -7.91 2.89 14.76
N ASP A 57 -6.92 3.54 15.36
CA ASP A 57 -6.56 4.91 15.03
C ASP A 57 -5.46 4.95 13.97
N PHE A 58 -5.32 6.07 13.28
CA PHE A 58 -4.34 6.25 12.21
C PHE A 58 -3.47 7.47 12.45
N SER A 59 -2.21 7.37 12.06
CA SER A 59 -1.29 8.50 11.96
C SER A 59 -1.69 9.46 10.84
N ASP A 60 -0.95 10.55 10.71
CA ASP A 60 -0.86 11.30 9.47
C ASP A 60 -0.35 10.39 8.36
N SER A 61 -0.64 10.74 7.10
CA SER A 61 -0.16 9.99 5.95
C SER A 61 1.36 10.14 5.79
N TYR A 62 2.04 9.03 5.53
CA TYR A 62 3.47 9.00 5.24
C TYR A 62 3.77 8.79 3.75
N TYR A 63 2.81 8.29 2.97
CA TYR A 63 2.95 8.04 1.54
C TYR A 63 1.61 8.20 0.81
N THR A 64 1.67 8.57 -0.47
CA THR A 64 0.51 8.63 -1.37
C THR A 64 0.68 7.63 -2.50
N SER A 65 -0.31 6.78 -2.72
CA SER A 65 -0.34 5.77 -3.77
C SER A 65 -1.57 5.94 -4.68
N ASN A 66 -1.60 5.20 -5.78
CA ASN A 66 -2.76 5.03 -6.65
C ASN A 66 -3.10 3.55 -6.73
N GLN A 67 -4.29 3.23 -7.24
CA GLN A 67 -4.59 1.87 -7.68
C GLN A 67 -4.01 1.60 -9.06
N ALA A 68 -3.62 0.36 -9.28
CA ALA A 68 -3.07 -0.08 -10.54
C ALA A 68 -3.67 -1.43 -10.98
N ILE A 69 -3.62 -1.67 -12.27
CA ILE A 69 -4.08 -2.89 -12.90
C ILE A 69 -2.87 -3.58 -13.53
N ILE A 70 -2.56 -4.78 -13.09
CA ILE A 70 -1.59 -5.64 -13.77
C ILE A 70 -2.35 -6.47 -14.81
N LEU A 71 -1.87 -6.47 -16.02
CA LEU A 71 -2.48 -7.10 -17.18
C LEU A 71 -1.46 -7.94 -17.96
N LYS A 72 -1.94 -8.91 -18.75
CA LYS A 72 -1.10 -9.50 -19.79
C LYS A 72 -0.69 -8.45 -20.81
N LYS A 73 0.47 -8.62 -21.43
CA LYS A 73 1.09 -7.64 -22.33
C LYS A 73 0.19 -7.22 -23.50
N ASP A 74 -0.58 -8.14 -24.04
CA ASP A 74 -1.48 -8.00 -25.18
C ASP A 74 -2.89 -7.49 -24.84
N SER A 75 -3.24 -7.38 -23.55
CA SER A 75 -4.55 -6.91 -23.10
C SER A 75 -4.86 -5.51 -23.65
N LYS A 76 -6.12 -5.24 -24.00
CA LYS A 76 -6.62 -3.93 -24.48
C LYS A 76 -7.17 -3.05 -23.36
N ILE A 77 -7.20 -3.53 -22.12
CA ILE A 77 -7.71 -2.80 -20.95
C ILE A 77 -6.77 -1.63 -20.62
N LYS A 78 -7.37 -0.45 -20.36
CA LYS A 78 -6.65 0.81 -20.07
C LYS A 78 -7.13 1.51 -18.80
N LYS A 79 -8.22 1.05 -18.17
CA LYS A 79 -8.81 1.65 -16.96
C LYS A 79 -9.64 0.65 -16.18
N LEU A 80 -9.87 0.90 -14.89
CA LEU A 80 -10.65 0.04 -13.99
C LEU A 80 -12.05 -0.26 -14.52
N SER A 81 -12.76 0.72 -15.08
CA SER A 81 -14.12 0.53 -15.58
C SER A 81 -14.25 -0.52 -16.70
N GLN A 82 -13.16 -0.92 -17.34
CA GLN A 82 -13.15 -1.97 -18.37
C GLN A 82 -12.98 -3.38 -17.79
N LEU A 83 -12.88 -3.51 -16.46
CA LEU A 83 -12.80 -4.78 -15.76
C LEU A 83 -14.19 -5.39 -15.44
N GLU A 84 -15.28 -4.69 -15.75
CA GLU A 84 -16.62 -5.20 -15.49
C GLU A 84 -16.83 -6.59 -16.10
N GLY A 85 -17.30 -7.52 -15.27
CA GLY A 85 -17.50 -8.92 -15.64
C GLY A 85 -16.22 -9.74 -15.90
N LYS A 86 -15.03 -9.16 -15.68
CA LYS A 86 -13.75 -9.87 -15.80
C LYS A 86 -13.40 -10.61 -14.52
N LYS A 87 -12.60 -11.67 -14.65
CA LYS A 87 -12.00 -12.37 -13.51
C LYS A 87 -10.81 -11.57 -12.99
N VAL A 88 -10.96 -10.98 -11.81
CA VAL A 88 -9.97 -10.08 -11.24
C VAL A 88 -9.40 -10.63 -9.94
N GLY A 89 -8.08 -10.80 -9.90
CA GLY A 89 -7.36 -11.14 -8.68
C GLY A 89 -7.09 -9.92 -7.82
N VAL A 90 -7.28 -10.07 -6.51
CA VAL A 90 -6.99 -9.05 -5.51
C VAL A 90 -6.33 -9.67 -4.30
N GLN A 91 -5.57 -8.88 -3.54
CA GLN A 91 -5.16 -9.29 -2.21
C GLN A 91 -6.32 -9.03 -1.24
N GLU A 92 -6.71 -10.06 -0.49
CA GLU A 92 -7.90 -10.02 0.38
C GLU A 92 -7.83 -8.92 1.43
N GLY A 93 -8.93 -8.17 1.57
CA GLY A 93 -9.09 -7.11 2.57
C GLY A 93 -8.39 -5.78 2.24
N THR A 94 -7.77 -5.64 1.05
CA THR A 94 -7.19 -4.38 0.58
C THR A 94 -8.25 -3.46 -0.02
N THR A 95 -7.86 -2.22 -0.30
CA THR A 95 -8.69 -1.27 -1.05
C THR A 95 -8.93 -1.73 -2.49
N GLY A 96 -7.96 -2.41 -3.10
CA GLY A 96 -8.13 -3.08 -4.39
C GLY A 96 -9.24 -4.13 -4.39
N ASP A 97 -9.39 -4.88 -3.29
CA ASP A 97 -10.50 -5.84 -3.12
C ASP A 97 -11.85 -5.10 -3.03
N ILE A 98 -11.95 -4.04 -2.25
CA ILE A 98 -13.15 -3.21 -2.13
C ILE A 98 -13.59 -2.68 -3.50
N ILE A 99 -12.65 -2.10 -4.26
CA ILE A 99 -12.90 -1.51 -5.59
C ILE A 99 -13.36 -2.59 -6.59
N ALA A 100 -12.65 -3.71 -6.67
CA ALA A 100 -12.96 -4.79 -7.59
C ALA A 100 -14.29 -5.49 -7.27
N SER A 101 -14.71 -5.51 -6.01
CA SER A 101 -15.99 -6.04 -5.55
C SER A 101 -17.19 -5.11 -5.85
N GLY A 102 -16.93 -3.91 -6.37
CA GLY A 102 -17.98 -2.91 -6.64
C GLY A 102 -18.47 -2.21 -5.39
N GLU A 103 -17.69 -2.20 -4.32
CA GLU A 103 -17.98 -1.48 -3.10
C GLU A 103 -17.46 -0.05 -3.15
N LYS A 104 -18.12 0.87 -2.45
CA LYS A 104 -17.68 2.26 -2.37
C LYS A 104 -16.44 2.38 -1.49
N PHE A 105 -15.38 2.92 -2.06
CA PHE A 105 -14.17 3.28 -1.36
C PHE A 105 -13.98 4.81 -1.37
N GLY A 106 -14.15 5.44 -0.19
CA GLY A 106 -14.01 6.89 -0.03
C GLY A 106 -15.15 7.73 -0.63
N GLU A 107 -15.14 9.03 -0.36
CA GLU A 107 -16.21 9.95 -0.82
C GLU A 107 -16.07 10.36 -2.31
N LYS A 108 -14.86 10.28 -2.86
CA LYS A 108 -14.53 10.70 -4.24
C LYS A 108 -14.47 9.55 -5.24
N ASN A 109 -14.56 8.32 -4.80
CA ASN A 109 -14.45 7.18 -5.71
C ASN A 109 -15.76 6.97 -6.47
N LYS A 110 -15.75 7.42 -7.72
CA LYS A 110 -16.91 7.31 -8.62
C LYS A 110 -16.93 6.00 -9.43
N VAL A 111 -15.84 5.22 -9.39
CA VAL A 111 -15.73 4.01 -10.20
C VAL A 111 -16.09 2.80 -9.34
N ILE A 112 -17.32 2.34 -9.48
CA ILE A 112 -17.75 1.06 -8.96
C ILE A 112 -17.65 0.09 -10.11
N VAL A 113 -16.77 -0.91 -9.98
CA VAL A 113 -16.58 -1.93 -11.00
C VAL A 113 -16.93 -3.28 -10.38
N LYS A 114 -18.02 -3.88 -10.81
CA LYS A 114 -18.39 -5.22 -10.37
C LYS A 114 -17.67 -6.25 -11.22
N THR A 115 -16.71 -6.95 -10.65
CA THR A 115 -15.92 -7.98 -11.31
C THR A 115 -16.22 -9.38 -10.73
N ASP A 116 -15.76 -10.44 -11.39
CA ASP A 116 -15.65 -11.76 -10.78
C ASP A 116 -14.36 -11.82 -9.94
N VAL A 117 -14.49 -11.52 -8.64
CA VAL A 117 -13.34 -11.31 -7.74
C VAL A 117 -12.79 -12.62 -7.23
N LYS A 118 -11.52 -12.88 -7.50
CA LYS A 118 -10.74 -13.95 -6.86
C LYS A 118 -9.78 -13.37 -5.82
N ARG A 119 -9.99 -13.72 -4.56
CA ARG A 119 -9.20 -13.24 -3.43
C ARG A 119 -8.00 -14.13 -3.16
N TYR A 120 -6.85 -13.52 -2.91
CA TYR A 120 -5.60 -14.18 -2.61
C TYR A 120 -5.04 -13.65 -1.29
N LYS A 121 -4.35 -14.50 -0.54
CA LYS A 121 -3.64 -14.11 0.68
C LYS A 121 -2.45 -13.19 0.38
N LYS A 122 -1.79 -13.41 -0.75
CA LYS A 122 -0.63 -12.63 -1.21
C LYS A 122 -0.81 -12.18 -2.65
N GLY A 123 -0.40 -10.95 -2.96
CA GLY A 123 -0.48 -10.41 -4.31
C GLY A 123 0.32 -11.21 -5.35
N VAL A 124 1.43 -11.83 -4.94
CA VAL A 124 2.24 -12.67 -5.85
C VAL A 124 1.45 -13.87 -6.40
N ASP A 125 0.56 -14.46 -5.63
CA ASP A 125 -0.25 -15.61 -6.06
C ASP A 125 -1.26 -15.18 -7.12
N ALA A 126 -1.86 -13.99 -6.98
CA ALA A 126 -2.72 -13.39 -8.00
C ALA A 126 -1.95 -13.15 -9.31
N VAL A 127 -0.71 -12.63 -9.22
CA VAL A 127 0.13 -12.41 -10.40
C VAL A 127 0.52 -13.73 -11.09
N MET A 128 0.73 -14.80 -10.35
CA MET A 128 0.96 -16.12 -10.93
C MET A 128 -0.26 -16.62 -11.71
N ASP A 129 -1.47 -16.50 -11.14
CA ASP A 129 -2.71 -16.89 -11.81
C ASP A 129 -3.00 -16.03 -13.06
N LEU A 130 -2.67 -14.74 -13.03
CA LEU A 130 -2.73 -13.88 -14.22
C LEU A 130 -1.78 -14.36 -15.33
N LYS A 131 -0.55 -14.71 -14.99
CA LYS A 131 0.43 -15.25 -15.96
C LYS A 131 -0.04 -16.55 -16.58
N ASN A 132 -0.69 -17.41 -15.79
CA ASN A 132 -1.21 -18.70 -16.22
C ASN A 132 -2.55 -18.57 -16.97
N GLY A 133 -3.19 -17.42 -16.96
CA GLY A 133 -4.46 -17.17 -17.64
C GLY A 133 -5.70 -17.64 -16.88
N ALA A 134 -5.56 -17.92 -15.58
CA ALA A 134 -6.68 -18.27 -14.71
C ALA A 134 -7.55 -17.05 -14.36
N ILE A 135 -6.99 -15.84 -14.44
CA ILE A 135 -7.66 -14.55 -14.28
C ILE A 135 -7.26 -13.58 -15.38
N ASP A 136 -8.03 -12.51 -15.58
CA ASP A 136 -7.86 -11.52 -16.64
C ASP A 136 -7.00 -10.33 -16.21
N ALA A 137 -7.02 -9.98 -14.92
CA ALA A 137 -6.32 -8.83 -14.36
C ALA A 137 -6.01 -9.03 -12.87
N VAL A 138 -5.05 -8.24 -12.34
CA VAL A 138 -4.86 -8.05 -10.90
C VAL A 138 -5.03 -6.58 -10.57
N VAL A 139 -5.84 -6.26 -9.55
CA VAL A 139 -5.97 -4.92 -9.00
C VAL A 139 -5.20 -4.87 -7.68
N ILE A 140 -4.24 -3.96 -7.62
CA ILE A 140 -3.35 -3.78 -6.48
C ILE A 140 -2.75 -2.37 -6.53
N ASP A 141 -2.19 -1.89 -5.43
CA ASP A 141 -1.57 -0.59 -5.36
C ASP A 141 -0.38 -0.46 -6.33
N GLU A 142 -0.13 0.77 -6.78
CA GLU A 142 0.82 1.07 -7.86
C GLU A 142 2.23 0.54 -7.58
N LYS A 143 2.77 0.75 -6.37
CA LYS A 143 4.15 0.35 -6.05
C LYS A 143 4.37 -1.16 -6.11
N PRO A 144 3.62 -2.01 -5.40
CA PRO A 144 3.74 -3.45 -5.58
C PRO A 144 3.47 -3.90 -7.02
N ALA A 145 2.55 -3.23 -7.75
CA ALA A 145 2.31 -3.53 -9.15
C ALA A 145 3.54 -3.26 -10.03
N GLN A 146 4.23 -2.15 -9.82
CA GLN A 146 5.47 -1.80 -10.53
C GLN A 146 6.53 -2.89 -10.34
N GLU A 147 6.74 -3.36 -9.10
CA GLU A 147 7.72 -4.41 -8.81
C GLU A 147 7.35 -5.75 -9.47
N PHE A 148 6.08 -6.15 -9.43
CA PHE A 148 5.64 -7.36 -10.11
C PHE A 148 5.82 -7.27 -11.63
N VAL A 149 5.52 -6.14 -12.23
CA VAL A 149 5.67 -5.95 -13.68
C VAL A 149 7.13 -5.84 -14.09
N LYS A 150 7.99 -5.14 -13.34
CA LYS A 150 9.43 -5.06 -13.56
C LYS A 150 10.05 -6.45 -13.69
N ASN A 151 9.71 -7.35 -12.77
CA ASN A 151 10.21 -8.74 -12.76
C ASN A 151 9.55 -9.63 -13.84
N ASN A 152 8.52 -9.15 -14.55
CA ASN A 152 7.75 -9.91 -15.54
C ASN A 152 7.48 -9.10 -16.83
N ALA A 153 8.31 -8.12 -17.17
CA ALA A 153 8.06 -7.11 -18.22
C ALA A 153 7.81 -7.68 -19.62
N LYS A 154 8.28 -8.91 -19.90
CA LYS A 154 8.02 -9.60 -21.18
C LYS A 154 6.56 -10.09 -21.30
N LYS A 155 5.89 -10.39 -20.19
CA LYS A 155 4.56 -11.02 -20.14
C LYS A 155 3.47 -10.09 -19.62
N LEU A 156 3.83 -9.14 -18.76
CA LEU A 156 2.91 -8.28 -18.04
C LEU A 156 3.12 -6.80 -18.40
N LYS A 157 2.08 -6.02 -18.18
CA LYS A 157 2.12 -4.56 -18.23
C LYS A 157 1.31 -3.97 -17.09
N LEU A 158 1.61 -2.73 -16.78
CA LEU A 158 0.95 -1.91 -15.77
C LEU A 158 0.05 -0.87 -16.42
N VAL A 159 -1.12 -0.66 -15.84
CA VAL A 159 -1.97 0.50 -16.07
C VAL A 159 -2.25 1.14 -14.71
N VAL A 160 -1.83 2.39 -14.53
CA VAL A 160 -2.14 3.15 -13.33
C VAL A 160 -3.48 3.84 -13.53
N ASP A 161 -4.40 3.67 -12.59
CA ASP A 161 -5.69 4.35 -12.59
C ASP A 161 -5.71 5.38 -11.47
N SER A 162 -5.72 6.65 -11.85
CA SER A 162 -5.74 7.78 -10.92
C SER A 162 -7.13 8.08 -10.33
N ALA A 163 -8.06 7.12 -10.38
CA ALA A 163 -9.44 7.28 -9.91
C ALA A 163 -9.58 7.63 -8.41
N GLY A 164 -8.49 7.56 -7.65
CA GLY A 164 -8.43 8.02 -6.26
C GLY A 164 -7.05 7.84 -5.67
N ALA A 165 -6.48 8.92 -5.15
CA ALA A 165 -5.26 8.83 -4.37
C ALA A 165 -5.54 8.11 -3.05
N GLU A 166 -4.68 7.18 -2.69
CA GLU A 166 -4.68 6.46 -1.42
C GLU A 166 -3.59 7.01 -0.51
N TYR A 167 -3.92 7.18 0.75
CA TYR A 167 -3.01 7.74 1.73
C TYR A 167 -2.61 6.66 2.72
N TYR A 168 -1.38 6.19 2.64
CA TYR A 168 -0.85 5.21 3.58
C TYR A 168 -0.59 5.85 4.93
N CYS A 169 -1.14 5.23 5.96
CA CYS A 169 -1.00 5.66 7.34
C CYS A 169 -0.57 4.48 8.21
N ILE A 170 0.12 4.79 9.30
CA ILE A 170 0.41 3.80 10.33
C ILE A 170 -0.83 3.62 11.20
N ALA A 171 -1.35 2.39 11.29
CA ALA A 171 -2.44 2.10 12.19
C ALA A 171 -1.90 1.81 13.61
N ILE A 172 -2.66 2.27 14.59
CA ILE A 172 -2.27 2.32 16.01
C ILE A 172 -3.47 1.84 16.81
N THR A 173 -3.22 1.17 17.93
CA THR A 173 -4.27 0.74 18.86
C THR A 173 -5.24 1.87 19.16
N LYS A 174 -6.52 1.58 19.07
CA LYS A 174 -7.61 2.55 19.27
C LYS A 174 -7.50 3.27 20.60
N GLY A 175 -7.61 4.61 20.57
CA GLY A 175 -7.56 5.46 21.77
C GLY A 175 -6.15 5.79 22.27
N ASN A 176 -5.08 5.24 21.68
CA ASN A 176 -3.71 5.56 22.10
C ASN A 176 -3.22 6.88 21.46
N THR A 177 -3.80 7.99 21.91
CA THR A 177 -3.55 9.33 21.36
C THR A 177 -2.11 9.77 21.54
N ALA A 178 -1.49 9.52 22.69
CA ALA A 178 -0.11 9.92 22.97
C ALA A 178 0.87 9.24 22.00
N TYR A 179 0.69 7.95 21.75
CA TYR A 179 1.52 7.21 20.80
C TYR A 179 1.30 7.71 19.36
N LYS A 180 0.06 8.00 18.98
CA LYS A 180 -0.26 8.57 17.66
C LYS A 180 0.42 9.92 17.44
N GLU A 181 0.39 10.80 18.42
CA GLU A 181 1.03 12.12 18.34
C GLU A 181 2.55 11.99 18.19
N GLU A 182 3.18 11.08 18.91
CA GLU A 182 4.61 10.83 18.79
C GLU A 182 4.96 10.24 17.41
N ILE A 183 4.20 9.27 16.90
CA ILE A 183 4.37 8.74 15.53
C ILE A 183 4.26 9.88 14.51
N ASN A 184 3.26 10.75 14.60
CA ASN A 184 3.08 11.88 13.70
C ASN A 184 4.26 12.87 13.74
N LYS A 185 4.79 13.12 14.92
CA LYS A 185 5.99 13.94 15.10
C LYS A 185 7.20 13.33 14.37
N GLN A 186 7.38 12.01 14.48
CA GLN A 186 8.47 11.31 13.79
C GLN A 186 8.28 11.30 12.27
N ILE A 187 7.08 11.05 11.76
CA ILE A 187 6.76 11.14 10.32
C ILE A 187 7.15 12.53 9.77
N LYS A 188 6.75 13.60 10.47
CA LYS A 188 7.09 14.98 10.07
C LYS A 188 8.59 15.26 10.12
N ALA A 189 9.29 14.73 11.12
CA ALA A 189 10.73 14.92 11.27
C ALA A 189 11.52 14.21 10.17
N ILE A 190 11.12 13.00 9.80
CA ILE A 190 11.69 12.22 8.69
C ILE A 190 11.43 12.97 7.37
N GLY A 191 10.19 13.38 7.10
CA GLY A 191 9.84 14.11 5.88
C GLY A 191 10.58 15.45 5.71
N LYS A 192 10.83 16.16 6.81
CA LYS A 192 11.65 17.40 6.77
C LYS A 192 13.11 17.13 6.42
N LYS A 193 13.70 16.05 6.93
CA LYS A 193 15.09 15.68 6.61
C LYS A 193 15.25 15.30 5.14
N ILE A 194 14.29 14.59 4.58
CA ILE A 194 14.27 14.25 3.14
C ILE A 194 14.22 15.53 2.30
N LYS A 195 13.35 16.50 2.65
CA LYS A 195 13.19 17.78 1.92
C LYS A 195 14.35 18.77 2.11
N ALA A 196 15.10 18.66 3.18
CA ALA A 196 16.17 19.63 3.52
C ALA A 196 17.50 19.36 2.80
N ARG A 197 17.58 18.41 1.91
CA ARG A 197 18.78 18.16 1.11
C ARG A 197 18.81 19.09 -0.11
N PRO A 198 19.89 19.88 -0.31
CA PRO A 198 20.00 20.78 -1.49
C PRO A 198 19.93 20.02 -2.82
N GLU A 199 20.32 18.75 -2.82
CA GLU A 199 20.31 17.87 -4.00
C GLU A 199 18.89 17.38 -4.33
N VAL A 200 17.99 17.30 -3.35
CA VAL A 200 16.58 16.89 -3.51
C VAL A 200 15.75 17.94 -4.26
N GLU A 201 16.11 19.23 -4.15
CA GLU A 201 15.42 20.29 -4.88
C GLU A 201 15.64 20.23 -6.41
N LYS A 202 16.65 19.49 -6.86
CA LYS A 202 16.99 19.35 -8.29
C LYS A 202 16.58 17.99 -8.89
N ILE A 203 16.26 17.00 -8.06
CA ILE A 203 15.84 15.67 -8.49
C ILE A 203 14.33 15.59 -8.28
N GLU A 204 13.57 15.59 -9.38
CA GLU A 204 12.20 15.11 -9.36
C GLU A 204 12.28 13.62 -9.01
N TYR A 205 12.12 13.26 -7.74
CA TYR A 205 11.97 11.86 -7.36
C TYR A 205 10.75 11.30 -8.07
N GLN A 206 10.99 10.37 -8.97
CA GLN A 206 9.92 9.64 -9.63
C GLN A 206 9.14 8.78 -8.63
N SER A 207 9.71 8.55 -7.43
CA SER A 207 9.05 7.81 -6.35
C SER A 207 9.62 8.14 -4.96
N ALA A 208 8.79 7.98 -3.92
CA ALA A 208 9.24 8.06 -2.53
C ALA A 208 10.23 6.94 -2.17
N ASP A 209 10.23 5.81 -2.90
CA ASP A 209 11.16 4.71 -2.71
C ASP A 209 12.58 5.09 -3.14
N GLU A 210 12.74 5.82 -4.25
CA GLU A 210 14.06 6.34 -4.67
C GLU A 210 14.62 7.32 -3.65
N ALA A 211 13.80 8.25 -3.16
CA ALA A 211 14.18 9.16 -2.10
C ALA A 211 14.53 8.43 -0.79
N TRP A 212 13.85 7.32 -0.52
CA TRP A 212 14.09 6.51 0.66
C TRP A 212 15.35 5.64 0.54
N GLU A 213 15.60 5.01 -0.59
CA GLU A 213 16.83 4.22 -0.81
C GLU A 213 18.06 5.11 -0.67
N GLU A 214 18.04 6.29 -1.24
CA GLU A 214 19.12 7.26 -1.09
C GLU A 214 19.29 7.75 0.35
N TYR A 215 18.18 7.97 1.08
CA TYR A 215 18.21 8.29 2.51
C TYR A 215 18.83 7.15 3.33
N LYS A 216 18.45 5.91 3.03
CA LYS A 216 18.93 4.70 3.70
C LYS A 216 20.44 4.52 3.54
N GLU A 217 20.96 4.64 2.32
CA GLU A 217 22.40 4.52 2.06
C GLU A 217 23.24 5.55 2.82
N GLN A 218 22.67 6.70 3.13
CA GLN A 218 23.39 7.78 3.78
C GLN A 218 23.32 7.77 5.31
N TYR A 219 22.31 7.12 5.91
CA TYR A 219 22.02 7.20 7.34
C TYR A 219 21.96 5.85 8.07
N PHE A 220 22.08 4.74 7.35
CA PHE A 220 22.11 3.37 7.87
C PHE A 220 23.28 2.57 7.33
#